data_b31b4e6899dd2e7113edf75f91e13840
#
_entry.id   b31b4e6899dd2e7113edf75f91e13840
#
_cell.length_a   1.000
_cell.length_b   1.000
_cell.length_c   1.000
_cell.angle_alpha   90.00
_cell.angle_beta   90.00
_cell.angle_gamma   90.00
#
_symmetry.space_group_name_H-M   'P 1'
#
loop_
_entity.id
_entity.type
_entity.pdbx_description
1 polymer ?
#
loop_
_entity_poly.entity_id
_entity_poly.type
_entity_poly.pdbx_seq_one_letter_code
_entity_poly.pdbx_strand_id
1 'polypeptide(L)'
;MNDPLFRSRARSAGKLAEVVASKIERDIIDRDWPVGMVLGSETALTERYGVSRAVFREAIRLLESDRVARMRPGPNGGLVVAAPESEGVAHAMALYLSFARVTVGQLLDIRGLFEAHAAGLAAINATADDKAELRALLVDERKQVEEDWRAAKDFHLLIARMSGNPAVHLIAQCLVMLTEDQTTPTRSRPATARQVHEVHARVGGAILDGDAETARELMLGHIHALDPWLGETGKTATAAE
;
A
#
# COMPACT_ATOMS: atom_id res chain seq x y z
N MET A 1 -1.72 -25.18 8.22
CA MET A 1 -1.65 -24.09 9.20
C MET A 1 -2.95 -23.28 9.10
N ASN A 2 -3.74 -23.17 10.19
CA ASN A 2 -5.02 -22.45 10.16
C ASN A 2 -4.73 -20.94 10.24
N ASP A 3 -4.84 -20.25 9.12
CA ASP A 3 -4.69 -18.79 9.10
C ASP A 3 -5.88 -18.13 9.82
N PRO A 4 -5.69 -17.43 10.94
CA PRO A 4 -6.77 -16.82 11.72
C PRO A 4 -7.47 -15.66 11.01
N LEU A 5 -6.87 -15.05 10.00
CA LEU A 5 -7.40 -13.88 9.28
C LEU A 5 -8.55 -14.24 8.32
N PHE A 6 -8.66 -15.52 7.90
CA PHE A 6 -9.64 -15.97 6.90
C PHE A 6 -10.94 -16.59 7.46
N ARG A 7 -11.15 -16.60 8.77
CA ARG A 7 -12.38 -17.15 9.37
C ARG A 7 -13.67 -16.33 9.14
N SER A 8 -13.57 -15.11 8.67
CA SER A 8 -14.69 -14.16 8.64
C SER A 8 -15.62 -14.31 7.41
N ARG A 9 -15.10 -14.70 6.23
CA ARG A 9 -15.92 -14.81 4.99
C ARG A 9 -16.83 -16.06 4.90
N ALA A 10 -16.58 -17.08 5.70
CA ALA A 10 -17.34 -18.33 5.63
C ALA A 10 -18.72 -18.31 6.34
N ARG A 11 -19.15 -17.18 6.90
CA ARG A 11 -20.36 -17.09 7.74
C ARG A 11 -21.58 -16.48 7.07
N SER A 12 -21.50 -15.85 5.93
CA SER A 12 -22.68 -15.51 5.15
C SER A 12 -22.96 -16.68 4.20
N ALA A 13 -24.12 -17.31 4.34
CA ALA A 13 -24.67 -18.29 3.40
C ALA A 13 -24.88 -17.58 2.03
N GLY A 14 -23.78 -17.18 1.44
CA GLY A 14 -23.72 -16.47 0.19
C GLY A 14 -23.84 -17.40 -0.99
N LYS A 15 -23.91 -16.85 -2.13
CA LYS A 15 -24.03 -17.52 -3.42
C LYS A 15 -22.90 -18.57 -3.60
N LEU A 16 -23.19 -19.67 -4.29
CA LEU A 16 -22.21 -20.75 -4.57
C LEU A 16 -20.90 -20.23 -5.18
N ALA A 17 -20.93 -19.12 -5.93
CA ALA A 17 -19.77 -18.45 -6.47
C ALA A 17 -18.80 -17.93 -5.38
N GLU A 18 -19.31 -17.33 -4.29
CA GLU A 18 -18.49 -16.87 -3.16
C GLU A 18 -17.81 -18.04 -2.45
N VAL A 19 -18.50 -19.16 -2.31
CA VAL A 19 -17.94 -20.39 -1.75
C VAL A 19 -16.80 -20.92 -2.61
N VAL A 20 -16.97 -20.89 -3.94
CA VAL A 20 -15.92 -21.33 -4.89
C VAL A 20 -14.73 -20.36 -4.85
N ALA A 21 -14.97 -19.05 -4.88
CA ALA A 21 -13.89 -18.06 -4.75
C ALA A 21 -13.08 -18.26 -3.46
N SER A 22 -13.75 -18.42 -2.31
CA SER A 22 -13.08 -18.66 -1.03
C SER A 22 -12.32 -20.00 -0.96
N LYS A 23 -12.74 -21.01 -1.73
CA LYS A 23 -11.98 -22.27 -1.85
C LYS A 23 -10.72 -22.06 -2.66
N ILE A 24 -10.81 -21.30 -3.77
CA ILE A 24 -9.64 -20.98 -4.61
C ILE A 24 -8.64 -20.12 -3.83
N GLU A 25 -9.12 -19.11 -3.09
CA GLU A 25 -8.28 -18.30 -2.19
C GLU A 25 -7.50 -19.17 -1.21
N ARG A 26 -8.16 -20.11 -0.55
CA ARG A 26 -7.52 -21.06 0.35
C ARG A 26 -6.48 -21.93 -0.37
N ASP A 27 -6.82 -22.46 -1.54
CA ASP A 27 -5.90 -23.27 -2.33
C ASP A 27 -4.62 -22.49 -2.72
N ILE A 28 -4.74 -21.16 -2.92
CA ILE A 28 -3.62 -20.26 -3.20
C ILE A 28 -2.77 -20.05 -1.93
N ILE A 29 -3.42 -19.75 -0.81
CA ILE A 29 -2.75 -19.51 0.49
C ILE A 29 -2.03 -20.77 0.97
N ASP A 30 -2.67 -21.93 0.89
CA ASP A 30 -2.08 -23.20 1.30
C ASP A 30 -0.86 -23.62 0.45
N ARG A 31 -0.63 -22.92 -0.68
CA ARG A 31 0.53 -23.08 -1.57
C ARG A 31 1.54 -21.92 -1.44
N ASP A 32 1.51 -21.17 -0.36
CA ASP A 32 2.39 -20.01 -0.12
C ASP A 32 2.30 -18.93 -1.22
N TRP A 33 1.08 -18.71 -1.75
CA TRP A 33 0.76 -17.64 -2.71
C TRP A 33 1.69 -17.61 -3.95
N PRO A 34 1.69 -18.63 -4.80
CA PRO A 34 2.65 -18.77 -5.90
C PRO A 34 2.28 -17.83 -7.07
N VAL A 35 2.64 -16.56 -6.99
CA VAL A 35 2.36 -15.54 -8.01
C VAL A 35 2.85 -15.99 -9.39
N GLY A 36 1.99 -15.84 -10.40
CA GLY A 36 2.26 -16.27 -11.77
C GLY A 36 1.94 -17.74 -12.05
N MET A 37 1.67 -18.56 -11.04
CA MET A 37 1.29 -19.96 -11.24
C MET A 37 -0.07 -20.07 -11.92
N VAL A 38 -0.18 -20.97 -12.89
CA VAL A 38 -1.46 -21.34 -13.53
C VAL A 38 -2.11 -22.44 -12.71
N LEU A 39 -3.26 -22.18 -12.11
CA LEU A 39 -4.01 -23.15 -11.29
C LEU A 39 -4.72 -24.21 -12.15
N GLY A 40 -5.06 -23.86 -13.38
CA GLY A 40 -5.71 -24.72 -14.34
C GLY A 40 -6.58 -23.97 -15.35
N SER A 41 -7.05 -24.68 -16.37
CA SER A 41 -8.03 -24.15 -17.34
C SER A 41 -9.43 -24.00 -16.72
N GLU A 42 -10.28 -23.16 -17.32
CA GLU A 42 -11.68 -23.02 -16.91
C GLU A 42 -12.38 -24.38 -16.81
N THR A 43 -12.18 -25.27 -17.81
CA THR A 43 -12.78 -26.60 -17.83
C THR A 43 -12.29 -27.46 -16.67
N ALA A 44 -10.98 -27.54 -16.47
CA ALA A 44 -10.41 -28.36 -15.39
C ALA A 44 -10.85 -27.86 -14.01
N LEU A 45 -10.95 -26.55 -13.81
CA LEU A 45 -11.35 -25.98 -12.54
C LEU A 45 -12.86 -26.09 -12.27
N THR A 46 -13.71 -25.98 -13.30
CA THR A 46 -15.16 -26.25 -13.16
C THR A 46 -15.42 -27.71 -12.74
N GLU A 47 -14.68 -28.65 -13.34
CA GLU A 47 -14.74 -30.07 -12.95
C GLU A 47 -14.24 -30.28 -11.50
N ARG A 48 -13.08 -29.70 -11.17
CA ARG A 48 -12.45 -29.82 -9.84
C ARG A 48 -13.36 -29.32 -8.72
N TYR A 49 -14.01 -28.17 -8.92
CA TYR A 49 -14.89 -27.57 -7.91
C TYR A 49 -16.35 -28.04 -8.02
N GLY A 50 -16.70 -28.84 -9.03
CA GLY A 50 -18.04 -29.43 -9.22
C GLY A 50 -19.12 -28.38 -9.47
N VAL A 51 -18.82 -27.32 -10.24
CA VAL A 51 -19.74 -26.21 -10.50
C VAL A 51 -19.96 -25.96 -11.99
N SER A 52 -21.07 -25.27 -12.32
CA SER A 52 -21.30 -24.83 -13.70
C SER A 52 -20.32 -23.72 -14.10
N ARG A 53 -20.07 -23.58 -15.43
CA ARG A 53 -19.25 -22.48 -15.97
C ARG A 53 -19.76 -21.10 -15.55
N ALA A 54 -21.05 -20.91 -15.44
CA ALA A 54 -21.62 -19.62 -15.02
C ALA A 54 -21.25 -19.27 -13.57
N VAL A 55 -21.35 -20.23 -12.65
CA VAL A 55 -20.93 -20.06 -11.24
C VAL A 55 -19.43 -19.85 -11.15
N PHE A 56 -18.65 -20.61 -11.92
CA PHE A 56 -17.19 -20.46 -11.92
C PHE A 56 -16.77 -19.08 -12.43
N ARG A 57 -17.33 -18.58 -13.52
CA ARG A 57 -17.04 -17.23 -14.04
C ARG A 57 -17.39 -16.13 -13.06
N GLU A 58 -18.47 -16.28 -12.29
CA GLU A 58 -18.82 -15.35 -11.24
C GLU A 58 -17.79 -15.39 -10.09
N ALA A 59 -17.33 -16.59 -9.69
CA ALA A 59 -16.26 -16.75 -8.73
C ALA A 59 -14.95 -16.08 -9.21
N ILE A 60 -14.62 -16.23 -10.50
CA ILE A 60 -13.44 -15.56 -11.08
C ILE A 60 -13.55 -14.04 -11.02
N ARG A 61 -14.74 -13.46 -11.31
CA ARG A 61 -14.91 -12.00 -11.19
C ARG A 61 -14.65 -11.50 -9.77
N LEU A 62 -15.03 -12.26 -8.74
CA LEU A 62 -14.73 -11.93 -7.35
C LEU A 62 -13.21 -11.95 -7.11
N LEU A 63 -12.52 -13.01 -7.58
CA LEU A 63 -11.06 -13.12 -7.45
C LEU A 63 -10.30 -12.04 -8.24
N GLU A 64 -10.80 -11.65 -9.41
CA GLU A 64 -10.25 -10.56 -10.22
C GLU A 64 -10.50 -9.20 -9.57
N SER A 65 -11.68 -8.98 -8.99
CA SER A 65 -12.01 -7.77 -8.22
C SER A 65 -11.10 -7.61 -7.00
N ASP A 66 -10.82 -8.73 -6.31
CA ASP A 66 -9.93 -8.75 -5.15
C ASP A 66 -8.43 -8.86 -5.56
N ARG A 67 -8.14 -8.89 -6.88
CA ARG A 67 -6.78 -9.03 -7.46
C ARG A 67 -6.01 -10.25 -6.97
N VAL A 68 -6.70 -11.31 -6.61
CA VAL A 68 -6.13 -12.58 -6.12
C VAL A 68 -5.68 -13.47 -7.29
N ALA A 69 -6.47 -13.49 -8.37
CA ALA A 69 -6.17 -14.27 -9.57
C ALA A 69 -6.87 -13.65 -10.77
N ARG A 70 -6.38 -13.97 -11.99
CA ARG A 70 -6.96 -13.49 -13.25
C ARG A 70 -6.98 -14.58 -14.31
N MET A 71 -8.00 -14.57 -15.20
CA MET A 71 -8.02 -15.44 -16.36
C MET A 71 -7.07 -14.95 -17.45
N ARG A 72 -6.16 -15.82 -17.89
CA ARG A 72 -5.29 -15.58 -19.05
C ARG A 72 -5.78 -16.41 -20.22
N PRO A 73 -6.08 -15.79 -21.39
CA PRO A 73 -6.50 -16.52 -22.59
C PRO A 73 -5.33 -17.26 -23.26
N GLY A 74 -5.67 -18.20 -24.15
CA GLY A 74 -4.72 -18.90 -25.03
C GLY A 74 -4.41 -20.33 -24.61
N PRO A 75 -3.61 -21.06 -25.42
CA PRO A 75 -3.35 -22.50 -25.25
C PRO A 75 -2.69 -22.86 -23.90
N ASN A 76 -1.85 -21.96 -23.39
CA ASN A 76 -1.22 -22.08 -22.05
C ASN A 76 -1.89 -21.15 -21.03
N GLY A 77 -3.15 -20.77 -21.29
CA GLY A 77 -3.94 -19.91 -20.43
C GLY A 77 -4.58 -20.68 -19.29
N GLY A 78 -5.37 -19.96 -18.50
CA GLY A 78 -6.07 -20.46 -17.35
C GLY A 78 -6.13 -19.44 -16.24
N LEU A 79 -6.53 -19.85 -15.04
CA LEU A 79 -6.55 -19.01 -13.86
C LEU A 79 -5.13 -18.85 -13.32
N VAL A 80 -4.59 -17.64 -13.39
CA VAL A 80 -3.23 -17.28 -12.96
C VAL A 80 -3.30 -16.56 -11.62
N VAL A 81 -2.52 -17.00 -10.66
CA VAL A 81 -2.37 -16.32 -9.35
C VAL A 81 -1.74 -14.95 -9.53
N ALA A 82 -2.35 -13.92 -8.97
CA ALA A 82 -1.86 -12.56 -8.98
C ALA A 82 -1.29 -12.16 -7.61
N ALA A 83 -0.49 -11.10 -7.56
CA ALA A 83 -0.11 -10.46 -6.32
C ALA A 83 -1.22 -9.46 -5.95
N PRO A 84 -1.74 -9.47 -4.71
CA PRO A 84 -2.61 -8.42 -4.22
C PRO A 84 -1.90 -7.07 -4.26
N GLU A 85 -2.62 -6.04 -4.64
CA GLU A 85 -2.11 -4.67 -4.70
C GLU A 85 -2.73 -3.81 -3.60
N SER A 86 -1.95 -2.88 -3.05
CA SER A 86 -2.38 -1.99 -1.96
C SER A 86 -3.51 -1.04 -2.34
N GLU A 87 -3.69 -0.75 -3.65
CA GLU A 87 -4.72 0.13 -4.17
C GLU A 87 -6.14 -0.33 -3.81
N GLY A 88 -6.39 -1.64 -3.84
CA GLY A 88 -7.69 -2.20 -3.43
C GLY A 88 -8.01 -1.92 -1.96
N VAL A 89 -7.00 -2.07 -1.10
CA VAL A 89 -7.12 -1.78 0.34
C VAL A 89 -7.28 -0.28 0.57
N ALA A 90 -6.45 0.54 -0.08
CA ALA A 90 -6.52 2.00 0.02
C ALA A 90 -7.88 2.53 -0.45
N HIS A 91 -8.44 2.00 -1.55
CA HIS A 91 -9.76 2.39 -2.03
C HIS A 91 -10.88 2.05 -1.02
N ALA A 92 -10.88 0.84 -0.46
CA ALA A 92 -11.84 0.47 0.57
C ALA A 92 -11.72 1.35 1.83
N MET A 93 -10.48 1.67 2.24
CA MET A 93 -10.22 2.62 3.33
C MET A 93 -10.75 4.02 2.97
N ALA A 94 -10.49 4.53 1.76
CA ALA A 94 -10.96 5.84 1.31
C ALA A 94 -12.48 5.99 1.43
N LEU A 95 -13.23 4.97 0.98
CA LEU A 95 -14.70 4.96 1.07
C LEU A 95 -15.17 5.01 2.52
N TYR A 96 -14.60 4.19 3.40
CA TYR A 96 -14.96 4.16 4.80
C TYR A 96 -14.62 5.47 5.52
N LEU A 97 -13.42 6.01 5.28
CA LEU A 97 -12.95 7.25 5.90
C LEU A 97 -13.77 8.46 5.43
N SER A 98 -14.17 8.48 4.16
CA SER A 98 -15.10 9.49 3.61
C SER A 98 -16.47 9.41 4.30
N PHE A 99 -17.03 8.20 4.45
CA PHE A 99 -18.28 8.00 5.20
C PHE A 99 -18.15 8.48 6.65
N ALA A 100 -17.04 8.16 7.31
CA ALA A 100 -16.74 8.56 8.69
C ALA A 100 -16.36 10.06 8.82
N ARG A 101 -16.23 10.79 7.70
CA ARG A 101 -15.84 12.20 7.66
C ARG A 101 -14.50 12.46 8.35
N VAL A 102 -13.54 11.55 8.17
CA VAL A 102 -12.20 11.69 8.72
C VAL A 102 -11.50 12.88 8.05
N THR A 103 -10.87 13.72 8.85
CA THR A 103 -10.12 14.88 8.35
C THR A 103 -8.71 14.47 7.92
N VAL A 104 -8.09 15.29 7.07
CA VAL A 104 -6.71 15.07 6.65
C VAL A 104 -5.74 15.12 7.85
N GLY A 105 -5.96 16.03 8.79
CA GLY A 105 -5.17 16.07 10.04
C GLY A 105 -5.21 14.76 10.81
N GLN A 106 -6.40 14.15 10.95
CA GLN A 106 -6.53 12.83 11.58
C GLN A 106 -5.81 11.71 10.80
N LEU A 107 -5.77 11.81 9.47
CA LEU A 107 -4.99 10.87 8.64
C LEU A 107 -3.49 11.07 8.84
N LEU A 108 -3.03 12.32 8.94
CA LEU A 108 -1.61 12.63 9.19
C LEU A 108 -1.16 12.18 10.57
N ASP A 109 -2.00 12.29 11.61
CA ASP A 109 -1.69 11.76 12.95
C ASP A 109 -1.37 10.27 12.89
N ILE A 110 -2.23 9.48 12.25
CA ILE A 110 -2.03 8.03 12.08
C ILE A 110 -0.84 7.74 11.17
N ARG A 111 -0.69 8.49 10.06
CA ARG A 111 0.44 8.36 9.15
C ARG A 111 1.76 8.60 9.89
N GLY A 112 1.83 9.66 10.70
CA GLY A 112 3.01 9.97 11.52
C GLY A 112 3.41 8.81 12.43
N LEU A 113 2.46 8.19 13.11
CA LEU A 113 2.74 7.05 14.00
C LEU A 113 3.28 5.83 13.22
N PHE A 114 2.65 5.46 12.09
CA PHE A 114 3.09 4.31 11.30
C PHE A 114 4.43 4.56 10.63
N GLU A 115 4.65 5.74 10.04
CA GLU A 115 5.91 6.04 9.35
C GLU A 115 7.07 6.24 10.32
N ALA A 116 6.84 6.84 11.49
CA ALA A 116 7.85 6.89 12.54
C ALA A 116 8.26 5.48 13.01
N HIS A 117 7.27 4.60 13.20
CA HIS A 117 7.56 3.21 13.54
C HIS A 117 8.33 2.49 12.43
N ALA A 118 7.94 2.70 11.16
CA ALA A 118 8.65 2.17 10.00
C ALA A 118 10.11 2.66 9.93
N ALA A 119 10.36 3.96 10.17
CA ALA A 119 11.70 4.54 10.17
C ALA A 119 12.59 3.93 11.26
N GLY A 120 12.06 3.75 12.47
CA GLY A 120 12.79 3.08 13.54
C GLY A 120 13.11 1.61 13.24
N LEU A 121 12.17 0.87 12.63
CA LEU A 121 12.41 -0.50 12.19
C LEU A 121 13.42 -0.55 11.03
N ALA A 122 13.34 0.39 10.07
CA ALA A 122 14.28 0.48 8.96
C ALA A 122 15.73 0.70 9.46
N ALA A 123 15.93 1.52 10.48
CA ALA A 123 17.25 1.73 11.08
C ALA A 123 17.85 0.43 11.66
N ILE A 124 16.98 -0.48 12.16
CA ILE A 124 17.40 -1.76 12.75
C ILE A 124 17.58 -2.84 11.67
N ASN A 125 16.66 -2.90 10.70
CA ASN A 125 16.49 -4.07 9.81
C ASN A 125 17.10 -3.86 8.42
N ALA A 126 17.45 -2.61 8.02
CA ALA A 126 17.94 -2.30 6.67
C ALA A 126 19.18 -3.12 6.30
N THR A 127 19.09 -3.83 5.19
CA THR A 127 20.21 -4.55 4.58
C THR A 127 21.22 -3.59 3.95
N ALA A 128 22.37 -4.10 3.53
CA ALA A 128 23.36 -3.31 2.80
C ALA A 128 22.79 -2.76 1.48
N ASP A 129 21.98 -3.56 0.78
CA ASP A 129 21.32 -3.18 -0.47
C ASP A 129 20.26 -2.10 -0.25
N ASP A 130 19.44 -2.24 0.81
CA ASP A 130 18.49 -1.20 1.21
C ASP A 130 19.17 0.13 1.50
N LYS A 131 20.29 0.09 2.24
CA LYS A 131 21.09 1.29 2.53
C LYS A 131 21.70 1.91 1.28
N ALA A 132 22.09 1.11 0.30
CA ALA A 132 22.58 1.62 -0.99
C ALA A 132 21.45 2.29 -1.78
N GLU A 133 20.26 1.67 -1.84
CA GLU A 133 19.07 2.22 -2.48
C GLU A 133 18.63 3.55 -1.83
N LEU A 134 18.61 3.62 -0.49
CA LEU A 134 18.29 4.85 0.22
C LEU A 134 19.26 6.00 -0.11
N ARG A 135 20.57 5.71 -0.18
CA ARG A 135 21.56 6.72 -0.57
C ARG A 135 21.32 7.21 -2.00
N ALA A 136 21.02 6.29 -2.93
CA ALA A 136 20.75 6.64 -4.33
C ALA A 136 19.51 7.51 -4.44
N LEU A 137 18.41 7.15 -3.74
CA LEU A 137 17.18 7.90 -3.72
C LEU A 137 17.39 9.33 -3.19
N LEU A 138 18.10 9.50 -2.08
CA LEU A 138 18.38 10.82 -1.52
C LEU A 138 19.22 11.69 -2.46
N VAL A 139 20.17 11.09 -3.20
CA VAL A 139 20.95 11.81 -4.22
C VAL A 139 20.06 12.26 -5.38
N ASP A 140 19.15 11.40 -5.85
CA ASP A 140 18.24 11.72 -6.95
C ASP A 140 17.19 12.73 -6.54
N GLU A 141 16.62 12.63 -5.35
CA GLU A 141 15.71 13.60 -4.78
C GLU A 141 16.37 15.00 -4.71
N ARG A 142 17.62 15.07 -4.29
CA ARG A 142 18.38 16.33 -4.26
C ARG A 142 18.52 16.98 -5.63
N LYS A 143 18.70 16.19 -6.70
CA LYS A 143 18.78 16.71 -8.07
C LYS A 143 17.43 17.22 -8.57
N GLN A 144 16.34 16.52 -8.18
CA GLN A 144 14.99 16.81 -8.63
C GLN A 144 14.27 17.91 -7.85
N VAL A 145 14.82 18.34 -6.70
CA VAL A 145 14.24 19.39 -5.83
C VAL A 145 13.90 20.68 -6.61
N GLU A 146 14.54 20.94 -7.75
CA GLU A 146 14.27 22.09 -8.59
C GLU A 146 13.18 21.82 -9.65
N GLU A 147 12.84 20.55 -9.91
CA GLU A 147 11.98 20.14 -11.02
C GLU A 147 10.62 19.56 -10.58
N ASP A 148 10.58 18.67 -9.60
CA ASP A 148 9.32 18.03 -9.17
C ASP A 148 9.39 17.46 -7.72
N TRP A 149 8.59 18.01 -6.81
CA TRP A 149 8.48 17.54 -5.41
C TRP A 149 7.78 16.18 -5.27
N ARG A 150 7.16 15.61 -6.35
CA ARG A 150 6.45 14.31 -6.31
C ARG A 150 7.35 13.12 -6.02
N ALA A 151 8.67 13.26 -6.18
CA ALA A 151 9.64 12.23 -5.78
C ALA A 151 9.64 11.95 -4.26
N ALA A 152 9.09 12.86 -3.46
CA ALA A 152 9.03 12.72 -2.01
C ALA A 152 8.29 11.46 -1.51
N LYS A 153 7.28 10.97 -2.25
CA LYS A 153 6.54 9.76 -1.87
C LYS A 153 7.40 8.50 -1.87
N ASP A 154 8.33 8.40 -2.82
CA ASP A 154 9.17 7.22 -2.98
C ASP A 154 10.07 7.00 -1.76
N PHE A 155 10.45 8.08 -1.07
CA PHE A 155 11.17 8.03 0.20
C PHE A 155 10.35 7.30 1.28
N HIS A 156 9.10 7.69 1.48
CA HIS A 156 8.23 7.09 2.50
C HIS A 156 7.96 5.61 2.23
N LEU A 157 7.70 5.25 0.95
CA LEU A 157 7.47 3.89 0.54
C LEU A 157 8.72 3.01 0.70
N LEU A 158 9.90 3.55 0.37
CA LEU A 158 11.18 2.86 0.58
C LEU A 158 11.40 2.57 2.07
N ILE A 159 11.25 3.58 2.94
CA ILE A 159 11.42 3.41 4.39
C ILE A 159 10.44 2.37 4.95
N ALA A 160 9.18 2.41 4.51
CA ALA A 160 8.18 1.43 4.92
C ALA A 160 8.57 0.00 4.51
N ARG A 161 9.12 -0.19 3.30
CA ARG A 161 9.65 -1.49 2.83
C ARG A 161 10.86 -1.94 3.65
N MET A 162 11.81 -1.03 3.91
CA MET A 162 13.03 -1.29 4.70
C MET A 162 12.71 -1.67 6.17
N SER A 163 11.50 -1.37 6.66
CA SER A 163 11.07 -1.80 8.00
C SER A 163 11.14 -3.32 8.20
N GLY A 164 11.13 -4.10 7.11
CA GLY A 164 11.09 -5.56 7.14
C GLY A 164 9.76 -6.14 7.66
N ASN A 165 8.75 -5.28 7.90
CA ASN A 165 7.42 -5.69 8.36
C ASN A 165 6.37 -5.43 7.26
N PRO A 166 5.87 -6.50 6.58
CA PRO A 166 4.91 -6.34 5.49
C PRO A 166 3.60 -5.66 5.88
N ALA A 167 3.16 -5.81 7.14
CA ALA A 167 1.94 -5.14 7.61
C ALA A 167 2.15 -3.62 7.78
N VAL A 168 3.30 -3.21 8.31
CA VAL A 168 3.68 -1.80 8.40
C VAL A 168 3.81 -1.22 7.00
N HIS A 169 4.44 -1.93 6.08
CA HIS A 169 4.59 -1.52 4.68
C HIS A 169 3.23 -1.29 4.01
N LEU A 170 2.29 -2.25 4.10
CA LEU A 170 0.95 -2.11 3.51
C LEU A 170 0.19 -0.90 4.07
N ILE A 171 0.17 -0.74 5.40
CA ILE A 171 -0.56 0.37 6.02
C ILE A 171 0.07 1.72 5.65
N ALA A 172 1.40 1.82 5.67
CA ALA A 172 2.09 3.04 5.25
C ALA A 172 1.79 3.38 3.78
N GLN A 173 1.82 2.40 2.86
CA GLN A 173 1.42 2.59 1.47
C GLN A 173 0.00 3.16 1.35
N CYS A 174 -0.98 2.54 2.04
CA CYS A 174 -2.37 3.02 2.01
C CYS A 174 -2.48 4.46 2.52
N LEU A 175 -1.81 4.79 3.62
CA LEU A 175 -1.85 6.14 4.21
C LEU A 175 -1.17 7.18 3.30
N VAL A 176 -0.04 6.84 2.67
CA VAL A 176 0.61 7.70 1.67
C VAL A 176 -0.34 7.97 0.52
N MET A 177 -0.95 6.94 -0.09
CA MET A 177 -1.91 7.08 -1.19
C MET A 177 -3.13 7.93 -0.81
N LEU A 178 -3.67 7.76 0.40
CA LEU A 178 -4.83 8.51 0.88
C LEU A 178 -4.54 9.99 1.15
N THR A 179 -3.30 10.34 1.38
CA THR A 179 -2.88 11.73 1.68
C THR A 179 -2.19 12.42 0.51
N GLU A 180 -1.71 11.70 -0.51
CA GLU A 180 -0.96 12.24 -1.63
C GLU A 180 -1.74 13.33 -2.39
N ASP A 181 -2.97 13.05 -2.78
CA ASP A 181 -3.82 14.01 -3.51
C ASP A 181 -4.16 15.26 -2.69
N GLN A 182 -4.18 15.11 -1.36
CA GLN A 182 -4.51 16.19 -0.42
C GLN A 182 -3.28 17.04 -0.07
N THR A 183 -2.08 16.45 -0.14
CA THR A 183 -0.81 17.12 0.18
C THR A 183 -0.16 17.76 -1.03
N THR A 184 -0.76 17.59 -2.22
CA THR A 184 -0.26 18.18 -3.47
C THR A 184 -0.55 19.68 -3.51
N PRO A 185 0.41 20.57 -3.24
CA PRO A 185 0.21 21.97 -3.50
C PRO A 185 -0.01 22.17 -4.99
N THR A 186 -1.04 22.92 -5.38
CA THR A 186 -1.33 23.30 -6.78
C THR A 186 -0.19 24.13 -7.41
N ARG A 187 0.81 24.53 -6.62
CA ARG A 187 2.07 25.15 -7.04
C ARG A 187 3.17 24.77 -6.06
N SER A 188 4.04 23.84 -6.44
CA SER A 188 5.27 23.56 -5.70
C SER A 188 6.15 24.80 -5.64
N ARG A 189 6.50 25.25 -4.42
CA ARG A 189 7.51 26.28 -4.24
C ARG A 189 8.86 25.56 -4.08
N PRO A 190 9.92 25.94 -4.84
CA PRO A 190 11.24 25.32 -4.72
C PRO A 190 11.81 25.33 -3.28
N ALA A 191 11.47 26.35 -2.50
CA ALA A 191 11.86 26.43 -1.08
C ALA A 191 11.28 25.26 -0.26
N THR A 192 10.06 24.86 -0.55
CA THR A 192 9.36 23.75 0.12
C THR A 192 9.99 22.41 -0.20
N ALA A 193 10.28 22.16 -1.47
CA ALA A 193 10.92 20.92 -1.91
C ALA A 193 12.31 20.75 -1.24
N ARG A 194 13.07 21.85 -1.09
CA ARG A 194 14.35 21.82 -0.35
C ARG A 194 14.18 21.47 1.13
N GLN A 195 13.18 22.06 1.79
CA GLN A 195 12.90 21.76 3.21
C GLN A 195 12.52 20.31 3.40
N VAL A 196 11.67 19.76 2.52
CA VAL A 196 11.30 18.33 2.54
C VAL A 196 12.55 17.47 2.37
N HIS A 197 13.36 17.74 1.34
CA HIS A 197 14.60 16.99 1.10
C HIS A 197 15.58 17.07 2.29
N GLU A 198 15.74 18.23 2.91
CA GLU A 198 16.62 18.38 4.09
C GLU A 198 16.16 17.48 5.24
N VAL A 199 14.84 17.36 5.45
CA VAL A 199 14.30 16.47 6.49
C VAL A 199 14.49 15.00 6.09
N HIS A 200 14.19 14.64 4.82
CA HIS A 200 14.43 13.28 4.31
C HIS A 200 15.91 12.88 4.45
N ALA A 201 16.84 13.78 4.14
CA ALA A 201 18.28 13.53 4.30
C ALA A 201 18.66 13.28 5.77
N ARG A 202 18.04 13.99 6.72
CA ARG A 202 18.27 13.77 8.16
C ARG A 202 17.69 12.44 8.64
N VAL A 203 16.46 12.12 8.27
CA VAL A 203 15.82 10.82 8.57
C VAL A 203 16.64 9.68 7.98
N GLY A 204 17.01 9.82 6.69
CA GLY A 204 17.81 8.83 6.00
C GLY A 204 19.20 8.66 6.64
N GLY A 205 19.83 9.74 7.08
CA GLY A 205 21.09 9.70 7.84
C GLY A 205 20.97 8.86 9.11
N ALA A 206 19.94 9.12 9.94
CA ALA A 206 19.69 8.35 11.15
C ALA A 206 19.46 6.85 10.86
N ILE A 207 18.73 6.52 9.77
CA ILE A 207 18.52 5.13 9.34
C ILE A 207 19.83 4.48 8.91
N LEU A 208 20.66 5.18 8.13
CA LEU A 208 21.95 4.67 7.67
C LEU A 208 22.94 4.41 8.82
N ASP A 209 22.85 5.22 9.87
CA ASP A 209 23.66 5.11 11.09
C ASP A 209 23.11 4.06 12.08
N GLY A 210 21.89 3.55 11.86
CA GLY A 210 21.23 2.59 12.74
C GLY A 210 20.61 3.24 13.98
N ASP A 211 20.44 4.55 14.02
CA ASP A 211 19.84 5.30 15.12
C ASP A 211 18.31 5.29 15.00
N ALA A 212 17.70 4.26 15.59
CA ALA A 212 16.26 4.03 15.49
C ALA A 212 15.43 5.10 16.21
N GLU A 213 15.93 5.68 17.29
CA GLU A 213 15.19 6.69 18.05
C GLU A 213 15.14 8.01 17.30
N THR A 214 16.32 8.50 16.87
CA THR A 214 16.41 9.71 16.04
C THR A 214 15.61 9.57 14.74
N ALA A 215 15.63 8.38 14.10
CA ALA A 215 14.85 8.14 12.89
C ALA A 215 13.34 8.28 13.14
N ARG A 216 12.82 7.74 14.28
CA ARG A 216 11.42 7.89 14.69
C ARG A 216 11.03 9.35 14.93
N GLU A 217 11.80 10.04 15.74
CA GLU A 217 11.51 11.42 16.12
C GLU A 217 11.48 12.34 14.90
N LEU A 218 12.47 12.23 14.03
CA LEU A 218 12.58 13.04 12.82
C LEU A 218 11.42 12.76 11.85
N MET A 219 11.06 11.48 11.64
CA MET A 219 9.95 11.12 10.76
C MET A 219 8.61 11.61 11.32
N LEU A 220 8.35 11.43 12.61
CA LEU A 220 7.12 11.93 13.24
C LEU A 220 6.99 13.44 13.09
N GLY A 221 8.06 14.19 13.38
CA GLY A 221 8.10 15.63 13.22
C GLY A 221 7.91 16.07 11.77
N HIS A 222 8.45 15.30 10.81
CA HIS A 222 8.27 15.56 9.39
C HIS A 222 6.79 15.48 8.96
N ILE A 223 6.10 14.40 9.33
CA ILE A 223 4.70 14.21 8.96
C ILE A 223 3.79 15.25 9.63
N HIS A 224 4.02 15.55 10.90
CA HIS A 224 3.25 16.59 11.59
C HIS A 224 3.46 17.99 10.99
N ALA A 225 4.63 18.27 10.42
CA ALA A 225 4.89 19.53 9.75
C ALA A 225 4.11 19.71 8.43
N LEU A 226 3.45 18.65 7.91
CA LEU A 226 2.58 18.74 6.74
C LEU A 226 1.19 19.29 7.07
N ASP A 227 0.71 19.20 8.32
CA ASP A 227 -0.65 19.59 8.73
C ASP A 227 -0.99 21.07 8.47
N PRO A 228 -0.14 22.07 8.79
CA PRO A 228 -0.43 23.51 8.53
C PRO A 228 -0.62 23.81 7.03
N TRP A 229 -0.05 23.03 6.16
CA TRP A 229 -0.10 23.23 4.70
C TRP A 229 -1.43 22.77 4.11
N LEU A 230 -2.10 21.84 4.77
CA LEU A 230 -3.38 21.27 4.37
C LEU A 230 -4.57 22.08 4.91
N GLY A 231 -4.40 22.76 6.03
CA GLY A 231 -5.41 23.62 6.63
C GLY A 231 -5.77 24.83 5.76
N GLU A 232 -4.88 25.30 4.88
CA GLU A 232 -5.12 26.38 3.95
C GLU A 232 -5.85 25.95 2.66
N THR A 233 -5.72 24.68 2.26
CA THR A 233 -6.36 24.14 1.04
C THR A 233 -7.73 23.51 1.32
N GLY A 234 -7.97 23.00 2.53
CA GLY A 234 -9.23 22.34 2.91
C GLY A 234 -10.43 23.30 3.06
N LYS A 235 -10.23 24.61 3.08
CA LYS A 235 -11.33 25.61 3.17
C LYS A 235 -12.00 25.93 1.84
N THR A 236 -11.50 25.45 0.71
CA THR A 236 -12.02 25.80 -0.63
C THR A 236 -12.82 24.69 -1.32
N ALA A 237 -12.94 23.50 -0.73
CA ALA A 237 -13.65 22.37 -1.36
C ALA A 237 -15.14 22.26 -0.99
N THR A 238 -15.69 23.18 -0.16
CA THR A 238 -17.10 23.12 0.29
C THR A 238 -17.98 24.25 -0.26
N ALA A 239 -17.59 24.91 -1.34
CA ALA A 239 -18.40 25.95 -1.97
C ALA A 239 -18.43 25.80 -3.49
N ALA A 240 -19.14 24.77 -3.97
CA ALA A 240 -19.77 24.75 -5.30
C ALA A 240 -20.99 23.81 -5.19
N GLU A 241 -22.15 24.44 -4.98
CA GLU A 241 -23.47 23.87 -5.25
C GLU A 241 -23.64 23.51 -6.73
#